data_ea5a8db08a8ef952e25b8d50b71b4325
#
_entry.id   ea5a8db08a8ef952e25b8d50b71b4325
#
_cell.length_a   1.000
_cell.length_b   1.000
_cell.length_c   1.000
_cell.angle_alpha   90.00
_cell.angle_beta   90.00
_cell.angle_gamma   90.00
#
_symmetry.space_group_name_H-M   'P 1'
#
loop_
_entity.id
_entity.type
_entity.pdbx_description
1 polymer ?
#
loop_
_entity_poly.entity_id
_entity_poly.type
_entity_poly.pdbx_seq_one_letter_code
_entity_poly.pdbx_strand_id
1 'polypeptide(L)'
;VKIKIEKGYVNAKAQEGLVGSEIRFPKISVGATENLILAACLAKGRTTIKNCAIEPEIKDLTNFLKTAGAKIKWIGKRTLKIEGVKKLKSITYSIMNDRIEAGTFCVAACLNSGNLKIKNFEPKIINTEINLLKKIGAKIKTTKNTIQIKGPKKIRSLNFLKTGEYPNFPTDLQAQMMVLLTRANGKSTIEENIFENRFMHVPELKRLGAKINIKGNKAIIEGTNNLEGAELMSSDLRAS
;
A
#
# COMPACT_ATOMS: atom_id res chain seq x y z
N VAL A 1 5.24 1.33 29.84
CA VAL A 1 5.37 -0.05 29.40
C VAL A 1 6.76 -0.55 29.74
N LYS A 2 6.87 -1.65 30.47
CA LYS A 2 8.15 -2.34 30.71
C LYS A 2 8.36 -3.30 29.54
N ILE A 3 9.52 -3.18 28.87
CA ILE A 3 9.87 -3.99 27.69
C ILE A 3 11.10 -4.83 28.04
N LYS A 4 11.06 -6.13 27.71
CA LYS A 4 12.16 -7.08 27.88
C LYS A 4 12.29 -7.90 26.59
N ILE A 5 13.48 -8.04 26.10
CA ILE A 5 13.76 -8.88 24.92
C ILE A 5 14.45 -10.14 25.42
N GLU A 6 13.81 -11.29 25.25
CA GLU A 6 14.32 -12.59 25.69
C GLU A 6 14.08 -13.64 24.61
N LYS A 7 15.11 -14.38 24.26
CA LYS A 7 15.07 -15.48 23.28
C LYS A 7 14.40 -15.10 21.94
N GLY A 8 14.64 -13.87 21.45
CA GLY A 8 14.05 -13.36 20.21
C GLY A 8 12.62 -12.82 20.32
N TYR A 9 12.01 -12.85 21.52
CA TYR A 9 10.67 -12.32 21.76
C TYR A 9 10.73 -10.98 22.47
N VAL A 10 9.83 -10.06 22.08
CA VAL A 10 9.60 -8.80 22.77
C VAL A 10 8.46 -8.98 23.78
N ASN A 11 8.80 -9.00 25.06
CA ASN A 11 7.84 -9.06 26.15
C ASN A 11 7.52 -7.64 26.62
N ALA A 12 6.30 -7.16 26.38
CA ALA A 12 5.84 -5.83 26.77
C ALA A 12 4.74 -5.94 27.84
N LYS A 13 4.90 -5.27 28.99
CA LYS A 13 3.93 -5.30 30.08
C LYS A 13 3.57 -3.89 30.54
N ALA A 14 2.26 -3.61 30.60
CA ALA A 14 1.68 -2.39 31.17
C ALA A 14 0.74 -2.80 32.33
N GLN A 15 1.29 -2.92 33.54
CA GLN A 15 0.55 -3.43 34.72
C GLN A 15 -0.67 -2.57 35.09
N GLU A 16 -0.55 -1.25 34.94
CA GLU A 16 -1.62 -0.28 35.26
C GLU A 16 -2.38 0.22 34.02
N GLY A 17 -2.22 -0.48 32.88
CA GLY A 17 -2.73 -0.09 31.58
C GLY A 17 -1.82 0.91 30.87
N LEU A 18 -2.23 1.29 29.65
CA LEU A 18 -1.50 2.26 28.84
C LEU A 18 -1.85 3.69 29.26
N VAL A 19 -0.85 4.57 29.25
CA VAL A 19 -1.00 6.00 29.51
C VAL A 19 -0.67 6.77 28.24
N GLY A 20 -1.50 7.75 27.91
CA GLY A 20 -1.32 8.61 26.76
C GLY A 20 -0.05 9.44 26.86
N SER A 21 0.59 9.66 25.71
CA SER A 21 1.82 10.43 25.59
C SER A 21 1.95 11.07 24.21
N GLU A 22 2.94 11.94 24.04
CA GLU A 22 3.32 12.43 22.72
C GLU A 22 4.32 11.46 22.09
N ILE A 23 4.02 10.97 20.89
CA ILE A 23 4.84 10.03 20.14
C ILE A 23 5.07 10.60 18.73
N ARG A 24 6.33 10.61 18.29
CA ARG A 24 6.70 10.99 16.93
C ARG A 24 7.39 9.82 16.24
N PHE A 25 6.85 9.37 15.12
CA PHE A 25 7.53 8.36 14.32
C PHE A 25 8.77 8.95 13.63
N PRO A 26 9.93 8.28 13.71
CA PRO A 26 11.13 8.69 12.96
C PRO A 26 10.93 8.54 11.45
N LYS A 27 10.21 7.48 11.04
CA LYS A 27 9.76 7.23 9.66
C LYS A 27 8.25 6.97 9.67
N ILE A 28 7.58 7.32 8.57
CA ILE A 28 6.15 7.01 8.39
C ILE A 28 6.01 5.49 8.30
N SER A 29 5.09 4.94 9.08
CA SER A 29 4.78 3.52 9.10
C SER A 29 3.27 3.32 9.25
N VAL A 30 2.67 2.59 8.31
CA VAL A 30 1.24 2.24 8.33
C VAL A 30 0.94 1.39 9.56
N GLY A 31 1.58 0.23 9.70
CA GLY A 31 1.32 -0.70 10.81
C GLY A 31 1.60 -0.09 12.19
N ALA A 32 2.65 0.75 12.33
CA ALA A 32 2.89 1.45 13.60
C ALA A 32 1.78 2.48 13.89
N THR A 33 1.29 3.18 12.86
CA THR A 33 0.17 4.13 13.02
C THR A 33 -1.10 3.42 13.45
N GLU A 34 -1.46 2.30 12.82
CA GLU A 34 -2.61 1.47 13.17
C GLU A 34 -2.54 0.97 14.61
N ASN A 35 -1.43 0.34 14.98
CA ASN A 35 -1.23 -0.20 16.33
C ASN A 35 -1.33 0.89 17.41
N LEU A 36 -0.72 2.07 17.18
CA LEU A 36 -0.79 3.15 18.16
C LEU A 36 -2.18 3.78 18.23
N ILE A 37 -2.93 3.89 17.12
CA ILE A 37 -4.32 4.35 17.13
C ILE A 37 -5.17 3.41 17.99
N LEU A 38 -5.07 2.10 17.76
CA LEU A 38 -5.82 1.10 18.52
C LEU A 38 -5.49 1.16 20.01
N ALA A 39 -4.20 1.17 20.36
CA ALA A 39 -3.73 1.24 21.74
C ALA A 39 -4.16 2.55 22.43
N ALA A 40 -4.08 3.68 21.74
CA ALA A 40 -4.39 5.00 22.30
C ALA A 40 -5.89 5.20 22.58
N CYS A 41 -6.78 4.49 21.88
CA CYS A 41 -8.22 4.60 22.08
C CYS A 41 -8.66 4.23 23.50
N LEU A 42 -7.94 3.31 24.15
CA LEU A 42 -8.23 2.84 25.52
C LEU A 42 -7.15 3.23 26.53
N ALA A 43 -6.14 3.99 26.15
CA ALA A 43 -5.11 4.47 27.05
C ALA A 43 -5.64 5.57 27.99
N LYS A 44 -5.16 5.64 29.22
CA LYS A 44 -5.51 6.70 30.16
C LYS A 44 -4.99 8.05 29.67
N GLY A 45 -5.86 9.05 29.55
CA GLY A 45 -5.48 10.41 29.16
C GLY A 45 -5.38 10.61 27.65
N ARG A 46 -4.47 11.49 27.22
CA ARG A 46 -4.34 11.94 25.83
C ARG A 46 -3.09 11.40 25.17
N THR A 47 -3.22 10.89 23.96
CA THR A 47 -2.10 10.54 23.08
C THR A 47 -2.06 11.48 21.89
N THR A 48 -0.87 12.00 21.55
CA THR A 48 -0.62 12.74 20.32
C THR A 48 0.38 11.96 19.48
N ILE A 49 -0.02 11.56 18.27
CA ILE A 49 0.86 10.81 17.35
C ILE A 49 1.24 11.73 16.21
N LYS A 50 2.53 11.98 16.04
CA LYS A 50 3.09 12.83 14.98
C LYS A 50 3.78 11.99 13.90
N ASN A 51 3.79 12.47 12.68
CA ASN A 51 4.33 11.81 11.49
C ASN A 51 3.61 10.49 11.15
N CYS A 52 2.28 10.47 11.33
CA CYS A 52 1.42 9.34 11.02
C CYS A 52 1.36 9.03 9.52
N ALA A 53 1.11 7.79 9.20
CA ALA A 53 0.59 7.36 7.91
C ALA A 53 -0.78 8.02 7.65
N ILE A 54 -1.08 8.31 6.37
CA ILE A 54 -2.33 8.96 5.95
C ILE A 54 -3.03 8.21 4.82
N GLU A 55 -2.64 6.98 4.63
CA GLU A 55 -3.27 6.06 3.69
C GLU A 55 -4.78 6.04 3.91
N PRO A 56 -5.58 5.84 2.85
CA PRO A 56 -7.04 5.81 2.97
C PRO A 56 -7.56 4.86 4.05
N GLU A 57 -6.93 3.69 4.20
CA GLU A 57 -7.24 2.69 5.22
C GLU A 57 -7.01 3.20 6.65
N ILE A 58 -6.04 4.08 6.89
CA ILE A 58 -5.83 4.72 8.19
C ILE A 58 -7.00 5.67 8.52
N LYS A 59 -7.49 6.40 7.52
CA LYS A 59 -8.66 7.26 7.70
C LYS A 59 -9.91 6.44 7.96
N ASP A 60 -10.07 5.33 7.24
CA ASP A 60 -11.18 4.40 7.44
C ASP A 60 -11.16 3.81 8.85
N LEU A 61 -9.99 3.33 9.33
CA LEU A 61 -9.81 2.88 10.70
C LEU A 61 -10.19 3.95 11.73
N THR A 62 -9.75 5.20 11.53
CA THR A 62 -10.13 6.28 12.46
C THR A 62 -11.62 6.57 12.45
N ASN A 63 -12.30 6.45 11.30
CA ASN A 63 -13.75 6.62 11.20
C ASN A 63 -14.50 5.46 11.87
N PHE A 64 -14.06 4.22 11.64
CA PHE A 64 -14.57 3.04 12.32
C PHE A 64 -14.52 3.23 13.85
N LEU A 65 -13.36 3.57 14.39
CA LEU A 65 -13.16 3.77 15.83
C LEU A 65 -13.97 4.95 16.39
N LYS A 66 -14.09 6.05 15.64
CA LYS A 66 -14.98 7.17 16.04
C LYS A 66 -16.43 6.73 16.13
N THR A 67 -16.90 5.94 15.16
CA THR A 67 -18.26 5.39 15.18
C THR A 67 -18.47 4.51 16.42
N ALA A 68 -17.43 3.75 16.82
CA ALA A 68 -17.45 2.97 18.05
C ALA A 68 -17.31 3.81 19.33
N GLY A 69 -17.16 5.13 19.22
CA GLY A 69 -17.11 6.06 20.35
C GLY A 69 -15.71 6.52 20.76
N ALA A 70 -14.67 6.20 19.97
CA ALA A 70 -13.34 6.74 20.21
C ALA A 70 -13.27 8.25 19.93
N LYS A 71 -12.49 8.97 20.72
CA LYS A 71 -12.28 10.41 20.61
C LYS A 71 -11.00 10.70 19.84
N ILE A 72 -11.08 10.68 18.50
CA ILE A 72 -9.94 10.85 17.59
C ILE A 72 -10.11 12.13 16.77
N LYS A 73 -9.07 12.95 16.67
CA LYS A 73 -9.04 14.18 15.86
C LYS A 73 -7.73 14.27 15.09
N TRP A 74 -7.82 14.50 13.78
CA TRP A 74 -6.69 14.96 12.98
C TRP A 74 -6.47 16.45 13.24
N ILE A 75 -5.27 16.84 13.70
CA ILE A 75 -4.89 18.23 14.01
C ILE A 75 -3.84 18.79 13.07
N GLY A 76 -3.64 18.12 11.95
CA GLY A 76 -2.71 18.46 10.88
C GLY A 76 -2.67 17.34 9.85
N LYS A 77 -1.85 17.50 8.84
CA LYS A 77 -1.78 16.54 7.74
C LYS A 77 -1.38 15.12 8.22
N ARG A 78 -0.44 15.04 9.18
CA ARG A 78 0.12 13.78 9.69
C ARG A 78 0.18 13.75 11.22
N THR A 79 -0.81 14.36 11.89
CA THR A 79 -0.85 14.39 13.34
C THR A 79 -2.24 14.04 13.84
N LEU A 80 -2.29 13.02 14.69
CA LEU A 80 -3.50 12.55 15.37
C LEU A 80 -3.45 12.90 16.84
N LYS A 81 -4.60 13.33 17.37
CA LYS A 81 -4.85 13.50 18.79
C LYS A 81 -5.98 12.57 19.19
N ILE A 82 -5.71 11.73 20.20
CA ILE A 82 -6.64 10.70 20.67
C ILE A 82 -6.79 10.87 22.18
N GLU A 83 -8.03 10.98 22.64
CA GLU A 83 -8.36 10.94 24.07
C GLU A 83 -8.92 9.55 24.37
N GLY A 84 -8.26 8.85 25.29
CA GLY A 84 -8.66 7.52 25.64
C GLY A 84 -10.05 7.48 26.28
N VAL A 85 -10.79 6.43 25.97
CA VAL A 85 -12.13 6.17 26.53
C VAL A 85 -12.13 4.90 27.36
N LYS A 86 -13.09 4.80 28.29
CA LYS A 86 -13.18 3.61 29.16
C LYS A 86 -13.56 2.34 28.39
N LYS A 87 -14.38 2.48 27.35
CA LYS A 87 -14.84 1.37 26.49
C LYS A 87 -15.27 1.87 25.13
N LEU A 88 -15.15 1.02 24.12
CA LEU A 88 -15.76 1.20 22.80
C LEU A 88 -17.10 0.49 22.74
N LYS A 89 -17.99 0.97 21.87
CA LYS A 89 -19.33 0.38 21.67
C LYS A 89 -19.27 -0.63 20.53
N SER A 90 -20.14 -1.62 20.59
CA SER A 90 -20.43 -2.48 19.45
C SER A 90 -21.10 -1.67 18.34
N ILE A 91 -20.69 -1.86 17.11
CA ILE A 91 -21.20 -1.14 15.93
C ILE A 91 -21.28 -2.05 14.72
N THR A 92 -22.11 -1.66 13.75
CA THR A 92 -22.05 -2.14 12.38
C THR A 92 -21.36 -1.09 11.52
N TYR A 93 -20.38 -1.49 10.72
CA TYR A 93 -19.58 -0.58 9.90
C TYR A 93 -19.25 -1.23 8.55
N SER A 94 -19.39 -0.47 7.46
CA SER A 94 -18.93 -0.89 6.14
C SER A 94 -17.53 -0.35 5.92
N ILE A 95 -16.56 -1.25 5.87
CA ILE A 95 -15.16 -0.88 5.56
C ILE A 95 -15.04 -0.41 4.12
N MET A 96 -14.02 0.39 3.86
CA MET A 96 -13.70 0.86 2.52
C MET A 96 -13.27 -0.30 1.60
N ASN A 97 -13.42 -0.10 0.28
CA ASN A 97 -12.92 -1.05 -0.71
C ASN A 97 -11.38 -1.05 -0.75
N ASP A 98 -10.80 -2.22 -1.02
CA ASP A 98 -9.34 -2.38 -1.11
C ASP A 98 -8.79 -1.69 -2.38
N ARG A 99 -7.94 -0.68 -2.16
CA ARG A 99 -7.28 0.07 -3.23
C ARG A 99 -6.19 -0.74 -3.94
N ILE A 100 -5.57 -1.68 -3.23
CA ILE A 100 -4.52 -2.53 -3.80
C ILE A 100 -5.15 -3.58 -4.71
N GLU A 101 -6.27 -4.17 -4.31
CA GLU A 101 -7.05 -5.06 -5.17
C GLU A 101 -7.50 -4.32 -6.45
N ALA A 102 -8.10 -3.13 -6.31
CA ALA A 102 -8.53 -2.34 -7.45
C ALA A 102 -7.37 -2.00 -8.40
N GLY A 103 -6.21 -1.61 -7.84
CA GLY A 103 -4.99 -1.35 -8.60
C GLY A 103 -4.48 -2.58 -9.32
N THR A 104 -4.49 -3.74 -8.67
CA THR A 104 -4.08 -5.03 -9.26
C THR A 104 -4.95 -5.39 -10.46
N PHE A 105 -6.27 -5.28 -10.35
CA PHE A 105 -7.18 -5.52 -11.49
C PHE A 105 -6.98 -4.50 -12.63
N CYS A 106 -6.67 -3.24 -12.32
CA CYS A 106 -6.33 -2.26 -13.35
C CYS A 106 -5.04 -2.63 -14.10
N VAL A 107 -4.02 -3.11 -13.38
CA VAL A 107 -2.77 -3.62 -13.97
C VAL A 107 -3.04 -4.84 -14.85
N ALA A 108 -3.84 -5.81 -14.37
CA ALA A 108 -4.22 -7.00 -15.13
C ALA A 108 -4.97 -6.65 -16.43
N ALA A 109 -5.87 -5.68 -16.39
CA ALA A 109 -6.55 -5.18 -17.59
C ALA A 109 -5.57 -4.58 -18.62
N CYS A 110 -4.52 -3.88 -18.13
CA CYS A 110 -3.47 -3.34 -19.01
C CYS A 110 -2.61 -4.43 -19.62
N LEU A 111 -2.23 -5.44 -18.85
CA LEU A 111 -1.39 -6.56 -19.29
C LEU A 111 -2.06 -7.36 -20.42
N ASN A 112 -3.36 -7.58 -20.32
CA ASN A 112 -4.14 -8.40 -21.26
C ASN A 112 -4.86 -7.58 -22.35
N SER A 113 -4.56 -6.28 -22.50
CA SER A 113 -5.29 -5.39 -23.41
C SER A 113 -6.81 -5.43 -23.23
N GLY A 114 -7.25 -5.77 -22.02
CA GLY A 114 -8.64 -6.03 -21.65
C GLY A 114 -9.46 -4.77 -21.40
N ASN A 115 -10.77 -4.98 -21.26
CA ASN A 115 -11.72 -3.97 -20.80
C ASN A 115 -12.23 -4.36 -19.42
N LEU A 116 -12.16 -3.44 -18.45
CA LEU A 116 -12.62 -3.68 -17.10
C LEU A 116 -13.41 -2.47 -16.60
N LYS A 117 -14.48 -2.73 -15.83
CA LYS A 117 -15.23 -1.71 -15.09
C LYS A 117 -15.28 -2.09 -13.62
N ILE A 118 -14.62 -1.31 -12.76
CA ILE A 118 -14.68 -1.41 -11.31
C ILE A 118 -15.80 -0.50 -10.82
N LYS A 119 -16.77 -1.05 -10.09
CA LYS A 119 -17.90 -0.33 -9.52
C LYS A 119 -17.74 -0.16 -8.01
N ASN A 120 -18.47 0.79 -7.43
CA ASN A 120 -18.49 1.07 -5.99
C ASN A 120 -17.11 1.38 -5.41
N PHE A 121 -16.24 2.02 -6.20
CA PHE A 121 -14.88 2.35 -5.81
C PHE A 121 -14.60 3.84 -6.08
N GLU A 122 -14.03 4.56 -5.13
CA GLU A 122 -13.65 5.97 -5.29
C GLU A 122 -12.29 6.10 -6.01
N PRO A 123 -12.25 6.52 -7.29
CA PRO A 123 -11.00 6.54 -8.08
C PRO A 123 -9.91 7.46 -7.53
N LYS A 124 -10.30 8.48 -6.75
CA LYS A 124 -9.36 9.46 -6.20
C LYS A 124 -8.30 8.84 -5.31
N ILE A 125 -8.62 7.71 -4.64
CA ILE A 125 -7.70 7.05 -3.72
C ILE A 125 -6.55 6.30 -4.41
N ILE A 126 -6.68 6.03 -5.73
CA ILE A 126 -5.62 5.45 -6.59
C ILE A 126 -5.26 6.38 -7.76
N ASN A 127 -5.30 7.67 -7.54
CA ASN A 127 -5.06 8.64 -8.62
C ASN A 127 -3.63 8.56 -9.18
N THR A 128 -2.64 8.25 -8.34
CA THR A 128 -1.25 8.05 -8.76
C THR A 128 -1.12 6.86 -9.70
N GLU A 129 -1.74 5.74 -9.36
CA GLU A 129 -1.77 4.50 -10.15
C GLU A 129 -2.49 4.74 -11.49
N ILE A 130 -3.65 5.38 -11.46
CA ILE A 130 -4.40 5.75 -12.68
C ILE A 130 -3.55 6.59 -13.62
N ASN A 131 -2.81 7.57 -13.10
CA ASN A 131 -1.96 8.44 -13.92
C ASN A 131 -0.78 7.67 -14.54
N LEU A 132 -0.18 6.74 -13.78
CA LEU A 132 0.87 5.87 -14.30
C LEU A 132 0.34 4.93 -15.39
N LEU A 133 -0.82 4.31 -15.19
CA LEU A 133 -1.45 3.45 -16.18
C LEU A 133 -1.83 4.21 -17.46
N LYS A 134 -2.26 5.47 -17.36
CA LYS A 134 -2.45 6.34 -18.53
C LYS A 134 -1.14 6.62 -19.28
N LYS A 135 -0.02 6.83 -18.55
CA LYS A 135 1.30 7.05 -19.18
C LYS A 135 1.75 5.83 -19.99
N ILE A 136 1.48 4.62 -19.54
CA ILE A 136 1.81 3.38 -20.28
C ILE A 136 0.85 3.09 -21.42
N GLY A 137 -0.19 3.90 -21.61
CA GLY A 137 -1.10 3.83 -22.76
C GLY A 137 -2.52 3.37 -22.47
N ALA A 138 -2.89 3.10 -21.22
CA ALA A 138 -4.26 2.75 -20.88
C ALA A 138 -5.23 3.92 -21.10
N LYS A 139 -6.43 3.61 -21.59
CA LYS A 139 -7.54 4.56 -21.68
C LYS A 139 -8.43 4.38 -20.45
N ILE A 140 -8.43 5.39 -19.55
CA ILE A 140 -9.15 5.30 -18.28
C ILE A 140 -10.15 6.44 -18.18
N LYS A 141 -11.42 6.11 -17.95
CA LYS A 141 -12.51 7.02 -17.60
C LYS A 141 -12.93 6.75 -16.16
N THR A 142 -13.18 7.81 -15.40
CA THR A 142 -13.62 7.72 -14.00
C THR A 142 -14.88 8.53 -13.77
N THR A 143 -15.73 8.07 -12.87
CA THR A 143 -16.83 8.84 -12.26
C THR A 143 -16.56 8.97 -10.77
N LYS A 144 -17.54 9.42 -9.99
CA LYS A 144 -17.40 9.53 -8.53
C LYS A 144 -17.01 8.19 -7.87
N ASN A 145 -17.56 7.08 -8.37
CA ASN A 145 -17.44 5.76 -7.76
C ASN A 145 -17.24 4.62 -8.76
N THR A 146 -16.70 4.91 -9.94
CA THR A 146 -16.34 3.88 -10.92
C THR A 146 -15.03 4.19 -11.64
N ILE A 147 -14.33 3.13 -12.02
CA ILE A 147 -13.20 3.16 -12.95
C ILE A 147 -13.56 2.31 -14.15
N GLN A 148 -13.44 2.85 -15.33
CA GLN A 148 -13.51 2.08 -16.57
C GLN A 148 -12.15 2.16 -17.26
N ILE A 149 -11.50 1.03 -17.45
CA ILE A 149 -10.17 0.93 -18.05
C ILE A 149 -10.21 0.06 -19.30
N LYS A 150 -9.55 0.53 -20.34
CA LYS A 150 -9.19 -0.26 -21.52
C LYS A 150 -7.68 -0.31 -21.61
N GLY A 151 -7.13 -1.52 -21.51
CA GLY A 151 -5.70 -1.78 -21.61
C GLY A 151 -5.16 -1.43 -23.00
N PRO A 152 -3.89 -1.03 -23.10
CA PRO A 152 -3.26 -0.69 -24.38
C PRO A 152 -2.89 -1.95 -25.17
N LYS A 153 -2.94 -1.88 -26.50
CA LYS A 153 -2.41 -2.95 -27.36
C LYS A 153 -0.88 -3.05 -27.29
N LYS A 154 -0.19 -1.93 -27.07
CA LYS A 154 1.26 -1.83 -26.89
C LYS A 154 1.52 -1.08 -25.59
N ILE A 155 2.14 -1.71 -24.63
CA ILE A 155 2.50 -1.13 -23.33
C ILE A 155 3.74 -0.27 -23.51
N ARG A 156 3.67 1.00 -23.11
CA ARG A 156 4.82 1.91 -23.12
C ARG A 156 5.62 1.73 -21.84
N SER A 157 6.95 1.84 -21.94
CA SER A 157 7.83 1.82 -20.77
C SER A 157 7.62 3.07 -19.89
N LEU A 158 8.00 2.94 -18.63
CA LEU A 158 8.14 4.05 -17.70
C LEU A 158 9.61 4.29 -17.43
N ASN A 159 10.12 5.48 -17.75
CA ASN A 159 11.52 5.81 -17.48
C ASN A 159 11.87 5.57 -16.01
N PHE A 160 10.95 5.98 -15.12
CA PHE A 160 11.17 5.87 -13.68
C PHE A 160 9.85 5.78 -12.91
N LEU A 161 9.78 4.83 -11.97
CA LEU A 161 8.73 4.64 -10.99
C LEU A 161 9.37 4.48 -9.61
N LYS A 162 8.87 5.22 -8.62
CA LYS A 162 9.35 5.18 -7.25
C LYS A 162 8.22 4.83 -6.31
N THR A 163 8.43 3.84 -5.42
CA THR A 163 7.49 3.56 -4.35
C THR A 163 7.63 4.60 -3.22
N GLY A 164 6.56 4.84 -2.50
CA GLY A 164 6.54 5.81 -1.41
C GLY A 164 5.23 5.78 -0.65
N GLU A 165 5.23 6.46 0.50
CA GLU A 165 4.04 6.62 1.33
C GLU A 165 2.95 7.39 0.58
N TYR A 166 1.70 7.10 0.91
CA TYR A 166 0.53 7.74 0.28
C TYR A 166 0.63 9.29 0.32
N PRO A 167 0.35 9.97 -0.80
CA PRO A 167 -0.30 9.50 -2.03
C PRO A 167 0.66 9.06 -3.16
N ASN A 168 1.91 8.74 -2.85
CA ASN A 168 2.83 8.18 -3.84
C ASN A 168 2.43 6.74 -4.24
N PHE A 169 3.17 6.14 -5.17
CA PHE A 169 2.90 4.80 -5.64
C PHE A 169 3.17 3.77 -4.54
N PRO A 170 2.19 2.91 -4.20
CA PRO A 170 2.32 1.98 -3.08
C PRO A 170 3.27 0.83 -3.41
N THR A 171 4.07 0.46 -2.42
CA THR A 171 4.95 -0.71 -2.50
C THR A 171 4.18 -2.01 -2.74
N ASP A 172 2.92 -2.09 -2.31
CA ASP A 172 2.05 -3.26 -2.48
C ASP A 172 1.56 -3.49 -3.92
N LEU A 173 1.76 -2.52 -4.81
CA LEU A 173 1.52 -2.66 -6.26
C LEU A 173 2.82 -2.73 -7.07
N GLN A 174 3.97 -2.75 -6.40
CA GLN A 174 5.28 -2.74 -7.05
C GLN A 174 5.50 -3.98 -7.91
N ALA A 175 5.20 -5.17 -7.39
CA ALA A 175 5.38 -6.42 -8.10
C ALA A 175 4.46 -6.53 -9.33
N GLN A 176 3.18 -6.18 -9.20
CA GLN A 176 2.20 -6.19 -10.28
C GLN A 176 2.62 -5.22 -11.40
N MET A 177 3.07 -4.02 -11.04
CA MET A 177 3.58 -3.06 -12.02
C MET A 177 4.85 -3.57 -12.68
N MET A 178 5.74 -4.26 -11.95
CA MET A 178 6.94 -4.88 -12.52
C MET A 178 6.56 -5.92 -13.58
N VAL A 179 5.61 -6.81 -13.29
CA VAL A 179 5.09 -7.78 -14.27
C VAL A 179 4.58 -7.07 -15.52
N LEU A 180 3.78 -6.00 -15.36
CA LEU A 180 3.29 -5.23 -16.51
C LEU A 180 4.43 -4.65 -17.35
N LEU A 181 5.46 -4.13 -16.70
CA LEU A 181 6.61 -3.51 -17.38
C LEU A 181 7.54 -4.53 -18.07
N THR A 182 7.49 -5.83 -17.71
CA THR A 182 8.21 -6.87 -18.47
C THR A 182 7.66 -7.00 -19.90
N ARG A 183 6.45 -6.54 -20.17
CA ARG A 183 5.79 -6.54 -21.50
C ARG A 183 5.82 -5.17 -22.17
N ALA A 184 6.47 -4.17 -21.57
CA ALA A 184 6.53 -2.83 -22.10
C ALA A 184 7.53 -2.70 -23.25
N ASN A 185 7.26 -1.80 -24.19
CA ASN A 185 8.21 -1.49 -25.24
C ASN A 185 9.28 -0.52 -24.71
N GLY A 186 10.50 -1.02 -24.47
CA GLY A 186 11.63 -0.25 -23.96
C GLY A 186 12.03 -0.61 -22.52
N LYS A 187 12.84 0.26 -21.91
CA LYS A 187 13.38 0.08 -20.56
C LYS A 187 12.58 0.88 -19.54
N SER A 188 12.39 0.29 -18.37
CA SER A 188 11.74 0.91 -17.21
C SER A 188 12.60 0.71 -15.96
N THR A 189 12.53 1.66 -15.03
CA THR A 189 13.21 1.53 -13.73
C THR A 189 12.19 1.66 -12.61
N ILE A 190 12.20 0.71 -11.68
CA ILE A 190 11.46 0.78 -10.42
C ILE A 190 12.45 0.95 -9.27
N GLU A 191 12.22 1.97 -8.43
CA GLU A 191 12.96 2.21 -7.19
C GLU A 191 12.06 1.91 -5.99
N GLU A 192 12.44 0.93 -5.16
CA GLU A 192 11.75 0.56 -3.93
C GLU A 192 12.35 1.31 -2.74
N ASN A 193 11.51 2.09 -2.03
CA ASN A 193 11.97 2.94 -0.91
C ASN A 193 11.23 2.69 0.41
N ILE A 194 10.31 1.75 0.42
CA ILE A 194 9.51 1.45 1.62
C ILE A 194 10.11 0.27 2.36
N PHE A 195 10.42 -0.83 1.64
CA PHE A 195 10.96 -2.04 2.23
C PHE A 195 12.29 -2.42 1.62
N GLU A 196 13.19 -2.88 2.46
CA GLU A 196 14.43 -3.52 2.04
C GLU A 196 14.12 -4.91 1.45
N ASN A 197 14.92 -5.33 0.47
CA ASN A 197 14.85 -6.67 -0.15
C ASN A 197 13.48 -7.07 -0.76
N ARG A 198 12.66 -6.10 -1.22
CA ARG A 198 11.36 -6.41 -1.78
C ARG A 198 11.36 -6.80 -3.28
N PHE A 199 12.48 -7.32 -3.78
CA PHE A 199 12.60 -7.86 -5.13
C PHE A 199 12.74 -9.39 -5.14
N MET A 200 12.26 -10.09 -4.12
CA MET A 200 12.37 -11.55 -3.99
C MET A 200 11.62 -12.32 -5.09
N HIS A 201 10.62 -11.69 -5.74
CA HIS A 201 9.91 -12.25 -6.90
C HIS A 201 10.69 -12.14 -8.22
N VAL A 202 11.75 -11.34 -8.29
CA VAL A 202 12.51 -11.13 -9.54
C VAL A 202 13.17 -12.40 -10.05
N PRO A 203 13.78 -13.27 -9.23
CA PRO A 203 14.29 -14.56 -9.70
C PRO A 203 13.21 -15.38 -10.41
N GLU A 204 11.98 -15.40 -9.89
CA GLU A 204 10.87 -16.14 -10.48
C GLU A 204 10.41 -15.51 -11.82
N LEU A 205 10.37 -14.20 -11.92
CA LEU A 205 10.09 -13.51 -13.20
C LEU A 205 11.18 -13.79 -14.25
N LYS A 206 12.46 -13.92 -13.83
CA LYS A 206 13.54 -14.32 -14.73
C LYS A 206 13.40 -15.74 -15.24
N ARG A 207 12.84 -16.68 -14.45
CA ARG A 207 12.51 -18.03 -14.91
C ARG A 207 11.48 -18.04 -16.03
N LEU A 208 10.58 -17.05 -16.04
CA LEU A 208 9.64 -16.81 -17.15
C LEU A 208 10.30 -16.12 -18.36
N GLY A 209 11.61 -15.82 -18.33
CA GLY A 209 12.32 -15.13 -19.41
C GLY A 209 12.33 -13.61 -19.28
N ALA A 210 11.88 -13.03 -18.16
CA ALA A 210 11.92 -11.58 -17.96
C ALA A 210 13.36 -11.05 -17.84
N LYS A 211 13.63 -9.92 -18.51
CA LYS A 211 14.93 -9.25 -18.48
C LYS A 211 14.95 -8.18 -17.42
N ILE A 212 15.37 -8.54 -16.22
CA ILE A 212 15.39 -7.63 -15.05
C ILE A 212 16.79 -7.65 -14.43
N ASN A 213 17.34 -6.46 -14.14
CA ASN A 213 18.62 -6.30 -13.44
C ASN A 213 18.39 -5.48 -12.16
N ILE A 214 18.84 -6.01 -11.01
CA ILE A 214 18.71 -5.34 -9.71
C ILE A 214 20.05 -4.64 -9.40
N LYS A 215 19.97 -3.35 -9.01
CA LYS A 215 21.09 -2.56 -8.50
C LYS A 215 20.64 -1.85 -7.21
N GLY A 216 21.03 -2.38 -6.05
CA GLY A 216 20.57 -1.88 -4.75
C GLY A 216 19.05 -1.92 -4.64
N ASN A 217 18.42 -0.80 -4.40
CA ASN A 217 16.96 -0.66 -4.31
C ASN A 217 16.27 -0.37 -5.67
N LYS A 218 16.97 -0.58 -6.79
CA LYS A 218 16.44 -0.33 -8.14
C LYS A 218 16.39 -1.62 -8.95
N ALA A 219 15.26 -1.83 -9.62
CA ALA A 219 15.10 -2.84 -10.64
C ALA A 219 15.00 -2.18 -12.02
N ILE A 220 15.91 -2.54 -12.92
CA ILE A 220 15.91 -2.11 -14.32
C ILE A 220 15.29 -3.24 -15.13
N ILE A 221 14.16 -2.95 -15.78
CA ILE A 221 13.33 -3.91 -16.51
C ILE A 221 13.43 -3.56 -17.98
N GLU A 222 13.83 -4.51 -18.80
CA GLU A 222 13.77 -4.43 -20.25
C GLU A 222 12.60 -5.28 -20.74
N GLY A 223 11.65 -4.65 -21.42
CA GLY A 223 10.47 -5.34 -21.91
C GLY A 223 10.79 -6.39 -22.97
N THR A 224 10.05 -7.49 -22.94
CA THR A 224 10.21 -8.62 -23.87
C THR A 224 8.85 -9.17 -24.30
N ASN A 225 8.82 -9.75 -25.51
CA ASN A 225 7.65 -10.53 -25.97
C ASN A 225 7.80 -12.02 -25.74
N ASN A 226 8.99 -12.46 -25.29
CA ASN A 226 9.37 -13.85 -25.17
C ASN A 226 9.33 -14.28 -23.69
N LEU A 227 8.15 -14.18 -23.07
CA LEU A 227 7.89 -14.80 -21.77
C LEU A 227 7.34 -16.19 -22.00
N GLU A 228 7.87 -17.16 -21.27
CA GLU A 228 7.51 -18.57 -21.33
C GLU A 228 6.96 -19.05 -20.00
N GLY A 229 6.10 -20.07 -20.01
CA GLY A 229 5.59 -20.69 -18.78
C GLY A 229 6.70 -21.45 -18.06
N ALA A 230 6.73 -21.34 -16.73
CA ALA A 230 7.65 -22.06 -15.86
C ALA A 230 6.98 -22.40 -14.53
N GLU A 231 7.50 -23.40 -13.83
CA GLU A 231 7.14 -23.65 -12.43
C GLU A 231 7.75 -22.55 -11.56
N LEU A 232 6.93 -21.88 -10.78
CA LEU A 232 7.30 -20.73 -9.96
C LEU A 232 7.08 -21.03 -8.48
N MET A 233 7.90 -20.44 -7.64
CA MET A 233 7.74 -20.44 -6.20
C MET A 233 7.10 -19.12 -5.75
N SER A 234 6.02 -19.22 -4.96
CA SER A 234 5.43 -18.10 -4.27
C SER A 234 6.38 -17.63 -3.15
N SER A 235 7.15 -16.58 -3.42
CA SER A 235 8.24 -16.12 -2.56
C SER A 235 7.93 -14.85 -1.75
N ASP A 236 6.82 -14.18 -2.06
CA ASP A 236 6.43 -12.91 -1.44
C ASP A 236 4.90 -12.83 -1.31
N LEU A 237 4.42 -12.22 -0.22
CA LEU A 237 2.99 -12.09 0.10
C LEU A 237 2.16 -11.36 -0.97
N ARG A 238 2.77 -10.45 -1.72
CA ARG A 238 2.09 -9.61 -2.72
C ARG A 238 2.44 -9.98 -4.15
N ALA A 239 3.52 -10.74 -4.34
CA ALA A 239 3.98 -11.20 -5.65
C ALA A 239 3.57 -12.65 -5.95
N SER A 240 2.83 -13.25 -5.04
CA SER A 240 2.39 -14.66 -5.10
C SER A 240 1.07 -14.81 -5.83
#